data_db88482185da9d0d4f1349cb2a82a9c0
#
_entry.id   db88482185da9d0d4f1349cb2a82a9c0
#
_cell.length_a   1.000
_cell.length_b   1.000
_cell.length_c   1.000
_cell.angle_alpha   90.00
_cell.angle_beta   90.00
_cell.angle_gamma   90.00
#
_symmetry.space_group_name_H-M   'P 1'
#
loop_
_entity.id
_entity.type
_entity.pdbx_description
1 polymer ?
#
loop_
_entity_poly.entity_id
_entity_poly.type
_entity_poly.pdbx_seq_one_letter_code
_entity_poly.pdbx_strand_id
1 'polypeptide(L)'
;LGDVYKRQDMFRTIISIWRDFSSQMKKQNISAYASSTAFFLFLSVIPMLMVVCAVLPYTPVTEQNLVTALTDVTPDIADAMVESLVVDVYESSVGILPVALIAMVWSAAKGVMALMRGLNAVNGVDEKRNYFVIRFIASFYTLIMLVVLILSLFFMVFGNQLVDIALHRIPQLKMFVSLLMNFRFLFVWAVLILLFGLIYT
;
A
#
# COMPACT_ATOMS: atom_id res chain seq x y z
N LEU A 1 -5.62 33.24 -38.32
CA LEU A 1 -4.42 33.78 -37.64
C LEU A 1 -4.56 33.75 -36.11
N GLY A 2 -5.72 34.04 -35.52
CA GLY A 2 -5.93 34.01 -34.04
C GLY A 2 -5.73 32.66 -33.38
N ASP A 3 -6.08 31.56 -34.03
CA ASP A 3 -5.96 30.20 -33.46
C ASP A 3 -4.50 29.71 -33.39
N VAL A 4 -3.65 30.17 -34.27
CA VAL A 4 -2.23 29.83 -34.27
C VAL A 4 -1.51 30.48 -33.08
N TYR A 5 -1.81 31.75 -32.80
CA TYR A 5 -1.26 32.47 -31.66
C TYR A 5 -1.74 31.84 -30.31
N LYS A 6 -3.01 31.48 -30.22
CA LYS A 6 -3.59 30.86 -29.02
C LYS A 6 -2.96 29.50 -28.70
N ARG A 7 -2.66 28.71 -29.75
CA ARG A 7 -1.90 27.43 -29.56
C ARG A 7 -0.48 27.70 -29.10
N GLN A 8 0.19 28.69 -29.65
CA GLN A 8 1.57 29.02 -29.32
C GLN A 8 1.72 29.49 -27.88
N ASP A 9 0.77 30.29 -27.39
CA ASP A 9 0.72 30.73 -25.99
C ASP A 9 0.43 29.57 -25.05
N MET A 10 -0.46 28.65 -25.41
CA MET A 10 -0.73 27.44 -24.62
C MET A 10 0.51 26.56 -24.52
N PHE A 11 1.26 26.32 -25.60
CA PHE A 11 2.51 25.54 -25.55
C PHE A 11 3.58 26.22 -24.70
N ARG A 12 3.72 27.54 -24.78
CA ARG A 12 4.66 28.30 -23.96
C ARG A 12 4.29 28.19 -22.47
N THR A 13 3.02 28.29 -22.14
CA THR A 13 2.52 28.14 -20.76
C THR A 13 2.78 26.72 -20.22
N ILE A 14 2.54 25.68 -21.01
CA ILE A 14 2.81 24.31 -20.62
C ILE A 14 4.32 24.11 -20.37
N ILE A 15 5.17 24.61 -21.27
CA ILE A 15 6.63 24.49 -21.14
C ILE A 15 7.14 25.27 -19.91
N SER A 16 6.58 26.43 -19.60
CA SER A 16 6.95 27.19 -18.40
C SER A 16 6.57 26.44 -17.13
N ILE A 17 5.36 25.90 -17.05
CA ILE A 17 4.89 25.07 -15.92
C ILE A 17 5.81 23.85 -15.72
N TRP A 18 6.16 23.14 -16.79
CA TRP A 18 7.09 22.02 -16.74
C TRP A 18 8.48 22.41 -16.25
N ARG A 19 8.98 23.54 -16.70
CA ARG A 19 10.30 24.07 -16.30
C ARG A 19 10.30 24.43 -14.82
N ASP A 20 9.27 25.12 -14.35
CA ASP A 20 9.14 25.55 -12.96
C ASP A 20 8.98 24.35 -12.04
N PHE A 21 8.16 23.36 -12.43
CA PHE A 21 8.00 22.08 -11.73
C PHE A 21 9.34 21.33 -11.64
N SER A 22 10.05 21.15 -12.76
CA SER A 22 11.34 20.48 -12.80
C SER A 22 12.40 21.21 -11.97
N SER A 23 12.38 22.52 -11.97
CA SER A 23 13.28 23.36 -11.17
C SER A 23 13.00 23.18 -9.66
N GLN A 24 11.74 23.19 -9.27
CA GLN A 24 11.34 22.97 -7.86
C GLN A 24 11.70 21.55 -7.40
N MET A 25 11.44 20.53 -8.22
CA MET A 25 11.82 19.14 -7.92
C MET A 25 13.32 19.01 -7.64
N LYS A 26 14.15 19.67 -8.43
CA LYS A 26 15.61 19.66 -8.23
C LYS A 26 16.04 20.41 -6.98
N LYS A 27 15.49 21.61 -6.74
CA LYS A 27 15.83 22.43 -5.57
C LYS A 27 15.49 21.74 -4.24
N GLN A 28 14.41 20.99 -4.20
CA GLN A 28 13.90 20.34 -3.01
C GLN A 28 14.37 18.88 -2.86
N ASN A 29 15.24 18.40 -3.75
CA ASN A 29 15.74 17.00 -3.76
C ASN A 29 14.62 15.93 -3.72
N ILE A 30 13.48 16.19 -4.37
CA ILE A 30 12.29 15.31 -4.31
C ILE A 30 12.63 13.91 -4.82
N SER A 31 13.49 13.81 -5.86
CA SER A 31 13.94 12.52 -6.39
C SER A 31 14.66 11.66 -5.33
N ALA A 32 15.43 12.28 -4.43
CA ALA A 32 16.12 11.57 -3.35
C ALA A 32 15.13 11.00 -2.34
N TYR A 33 14.11 11.78 -1.95
CA TYR A 33 13.05 11.30 -1.07
C TYR A 33 12.21 10.20 -1.72
N ALA A 34 11.84 10.36 -2.99
CA ALA A 34 11.11 9.35 -3.74
C ALA A 34 11.88 8.04 -3.84
N SER A 35 13.18 8.12 -4.17
CA SER A 35 14.06 6.94 -4.23
C SER A 35 14.21 6.26 -2.88
N SER A 36 14.36 7.05 -1.80
CA SER A 36 14.42 6.53 -0.43
C SER A 36 13.11 5.84 -0.04
N THR A 37 11.96 6.45 -0.36
CA THR A 37 10.65 5.85 -0.11
C THR A 37 10.49 4.53 -0.86
N ALA A 38 10.79 4.52 -2.15
CA ALA A 38 10.71 3.32 -2.99
C ALA A 38 11.63 2.20 -2.47
N PHE A 39 12.87 2.53 -2.11
CA PHE A 39 13.82 1.58 -1.55
C PHE A 39 13.30 0.91 -0.27
N PHE A 40 12.81 1.70 0.70
CA PHE A 40 12.33 1.13 1.96
C PHE A 40 11.00 0.39 1.81
N LEU A 41 10.12 0.81 0.89
CA LEU A 41 8.93 0.04 0.55
C LEU A 41 9.31 -1.29 -0.10
N PHE A 42 10.26 -1.28 -1.02
CA PHE A 42 10.76 -2.53 -1.62
C PHE A 42 11.40 -3.45 -0.58
N LEU A 43 12.21 -2.91 0.33
CA LEU A 43 12.82 -3.67 1.41
C LEU A 43 11.78 -4.29 2.35
N SER A 44 10.62 -3.66 2.52
CA SER A 44 9.53 -4.19 3.36
C SER A 44 8.79 -5.37 2.71
N VAL A 45 8.98 -5.64 1.42
CA VAL A 45 8.35 -6.78 0.73
C VAL A 45 8.80 -8.10 1.33
N ILE A 46 10.08 -8.23 1.69
CA ILE A 46 10.62 -9.48 2.29
C ILE A 46 9.91 -9.80 3.61
N PRO A 47 9.92 -8.91 4.63
CA PRO A 47 9.16 -9.16 5.86
C PRO A 47 7.66 -9.32 5.64
N MET A 48 7.09 -8.63 4.63
CA MET A 48 5.68 -8.80 4.27
C MET A 48 5.38 -10.23 3.78
N LEU A 49 6.24 -10.79 2.93
CA LEU A 49 6.12 -12.18 2.50
C LEU A 49 6.24 -13.13 3.68
N MET A 50 7.17 -12.87 4.62
CA MET A 50 7.27 -13.66 5.85
C MET A 50 5.98 -13.64 6.69
N VAL A 51 5.31 -12.47 6.78
CA VAL A 51 4.00 -12.37 7.45
C VAL A 51 2.95 -13.18 6.72
N VAL A 52 2.88 -13.09 5.39
CA VAL A 52 1.94 -13.87 4.58
C VAL A 52 2.14 -15.36 4.82
N CYS A 53 3.38 -15.85 4.73
CA CYS A 53 3.73 -17.23 4.99
C CYS A 53 3.34 -17.66 6.42
N ALA A 54 3.65 -16.84 7.42
CA ALA A 54 3.36 -17.15 8.82
C ALA A 54 1.86 -17.15 9.17
N VAL A 55 1.01 -16.52 8.34
CA VAL A 55 -0.45 -16.50 8.51
C VAL A 55 -1.12 -17.68 7.80
N LEU A 56 -0.50 -18.25 6.77
CA LEU A 56 -1.07 -19.35 5.97
C LEU A 56 -1.61 -20.52 6.83
N PRO A 57 -0.89 -21.03 7.84
CA PRO A 57 -1.37 -22.14 8.66
C PRO A 57 -2.64 -21.84 9.48
N TYR A 58 -2.97 -20.55 9.66
CA TYR A 58 -4.20 -20.13 10.36
C TYR A 58 -5.38 -19.91 9.40
N THR A 59 -5.18 -20.15 8.11
CA THR A 59 -6.22 -20.06 7.07
C THR A 59 -6.77 -21.47 6.78
N PRO A 60 -7.93 -21.58 6.09
CA PRO A 60 -8.45 -22.88 5.64
C PRO A 60 -7.63 -23.49 4.48
N VAL A 61 -6.56 -22.85 4.04
CA VAL A 61 -5.65 -23.37 3.02
C VAL A 61 -4.81 -24.45 3.63
N THR A 62 -4.87 -25.66 3.11
CA THR A 62 -4.03 -26.76 3.54
C THR A 62 -2.67 -26.73 2.84
N GLU A 63 -1.67 -27.31 3.48
CA GLU A 63 -0.33 -27.49 2.91
C GLU A 63 -0.39 -28.09 1.48
N GLN A 64 -1.16 -29.17 1.33
CA GLN A 64 -1.34 -29.86 0.04
C GLN A 64 -1.97 -28.96 -1.03
N ASN A 65 -2.99 -28.15 -0.66
CA ASN A 65 -3.61 -27.22 -1.60
C ASN A 65 -2.62 -26.14 -2.06
N LEU A 66 -1.76 -25.69 -1.17
CA LEU A 66 -0.75 -24.70 -1.48
C LEU A 66 0.35 -25.28 -2.38
N VAL A 67 0.83 -26.48 -2.08
CA VAL A 67 1.81 -27.19 -2.92
C VAL A 67 1.24 -27.34 -4.32
N THR A 68 0.03 -27.92 -4.46
CA THR A 68 -0.60 -28.11 -5.77
C THR A 68 -0.76 -26.80 -6.55
N ALA A 69 -1.25 -25.75 -5.89
CA ALA A 69 -1.45 -24.45 -6.55
C ALA A 69 -0.14 -23.80 -7.01
N LEU A 70 0.96 -24.05 -6.31
CA LEU A 70 2.28 -23.51 -6.67
C LEU A 70 2.95 -24.36 -7.75
N THR A 71 2.87 -25.69 -7.69
CA THR A 71 3.45 -26.59 -8.69
C THR A 71 2.71 -26.46 -10.05
N ASP A 72 1.42 -26.13 -10.04
CA ASP A 72 0.68 -25.89 -11.29
C ASP A 72 1.19 -24.65 -12.06
N VAL A 73 1.86 -23.71 -11.42
CA VAL A 73 2.36 -22.47 -12.04
C VAL A 73 3.88 -22.41 -12.16
N THR A 74 4.60 -23.33 -11.51
CA THR A 74 6.06 -23.42 -11.56
C THR A 74 6.52 -24.54 -12.50
N PRO A 75 7.72 -24.45 -13.10
CA PRO A 75 8.29 -25.55 -13.87
C PRO A 75 8.57 -26.77 -12.98
N ASP A 76 8.38 -27.97 -13.50
CA ASP A 76 8.56 -29.27 -12.79
C ASP A 76 9.90 -29.40 -12.06
N ILE A 77 10.96 -28.74 -12.56
CA ILE A 77 12.27 -28.74 -11.91
C ILE A 77 12.28 -28.05 -10.54
N ALA A 78 11.28 -27.22 -10.26
CA ALA A 78 11.13 -26.48 -9.01
C ALA A 78 10.24 -27.17 -7.97
N ASP A 79 9.54 -28.26 -8.34
CA ASP A 79 8.54 -28.93 -7.47
C ASP A 79 9.09 -29.32 -6.10
N ALA A 80 10.25 -29.97 -6.07
CA ALA A 80 10.89 -30.37 -4.82
C ALA A 80 11.27 -29.16 -3.93
N MET A 81 11.63 -28.04 -4.54
CA MET A 81 11.93 -26.80 -3.82
C MET A 81 10.65 -26.15 -3.29
N VAL A 82 9.58 -26.15 -4.08
CA VAL A 82 8.27 -25.63 -3.68
C VAL A 82 7.74 -26.43 -2.49
N GLU A 83 7.76 -27.76 -2.59
CA GLU A 83 7.30 -28.65 -1.52
C GLU A 83 8.07 -28.40 -0.22
N SER A 84 9.41 -28.36 -0.26
CA SER A 84 10.22 -28.11 0.93
C SER A 84 9.94 -26.74 1.57
N LEU A 85 9.79 -25.69 0.76
CA LEU A 85 9.48 -24.35 1.24
C LEU A 85 8.10 -24.26 1.89
N VAL A 86 7.10 -24.94 1.32
CA VAL A 86 5.75 -24.96 1.90
C VAL A 86 5.76 -25.70 3.25
N VAL A 87 6.39 -26.86 3.34
CA VAL A 87 6.54 -27.61 4.60
C VAL A 87 7.22 -26.74 5.65
N ASP A 88 8.35 -26.11 5.33
CA ASP A 88 9.08 -25.24 6.25
C ASP A 88 8.22 -24.08 6.76
N VAL A 89 7.37 -23.50 5.91
CA VAL A 89 6.43 -22.43 6.27
C VAL A 89 5.41 -22.93 7.29
N TYR A 90 4.83 -24.11 7.07
CA TYR A 90 3.80 -24.65 7.98
C TYR A 90 4.38 -25.10 9.31
N GLU A 91 5.58 -25.68 9.33
CA GLU A 91 6.24 -26.12 10.55
C GLU A 91 6.80 -24.96 11.40
N SER A 92 7.34 -23.90 10.75
CA SER A 92 8.07 -22.83 11.45
C SER A 92 7.21 -21.64 11.90
N SER A 93 5.91 -21.61 11.55
CA SER A 93 5.07 -20.40 11.60
C SER A 93 4.85 -19.81 13.00
N VAL A 94 4.82 -20.62 14.05
CA VAL A 94 4.33 -20.20 15.39
C VAL A 94 5.23 -19.15 16.07
N GLY A 95 6.55 -19.20 15.83
CA GLY A 95 7.52 -18.27 16.44
C GLY A 95 7.90 -17.08 15.57
N ILE A 96 7.71 -17.19 14.26
CA ILE A 96 8.21 -16.21 13.26
C ILE A 96 7.24 -15.03 13.10
N LEU A 97 5.95 -15.24 13.25
CA LEU A 97 4.93 -14.22 12.99
C LEU A 97 5.13 -12.89 13.74
N PRO A 98 5.37 -12.88 15.08
CA PRO A 98 5.56 -11.61 15.79
C PRO A 98 6.82 -10.87 15.32
N VAL A 99 7.90 -11.58 15.05
CA VAL A 99 9.17 -10.99 14.60
C VAL A 99 9.02 -10.43 13.18
N ALA A 100 8.36 -11.17 12.30
CA ALA A 100 8.08 -10.74 10.93
C ALA A 100 7.18 -9.49 10.90
N LEU A 101 6.13 -9.43 11.74
CA LEU A 101 5.26 -8.26 11.86
C LEU A 101 6.05 -7.02 12.32
N ILE A 102 6.87 -7.15 13.35
CA ILE A 102 7.71 -6.04 13.83
C ILE A 102 8.68 -5.59 12.74
N ALA A 103 9.35 -6.52 12.06
CA ALA A 103 10.29 -6.21 10.99
C ALA A 103 9.60 -5.55 9.78
N MET A 104 8.39 -6.00 9.42
CA MET A 104 7.59 -5.44 8.34
C MET A 104 7.19 -3.99 8.65
N VAL A 105 6.60 -3.75 9.82
CA VAL A 105 6.19 -2.40 10.25
C VAL A 105 7.41 -1.48 10.37
N TRP A 106 8.50 -1.99 10.93
CA TRP A 106 9.74 -1.24 11.07
C TRP A 106 10.36 -0.84 9.73
N SER A 107 10.40 -1.73 8.75
CA SER A 107 10.89 -1.44 7.39
C SER A 107 9.97 -0.48 6.65
N ALA A 108 8.66 -0.76 6.62
CA ALA A 108 7.68 0.07 5.92
C ALA A 108 7.61 1.50 6.50
N ALA A 109 7.72 1.64 7.83
CA ALA A 109 7.73 2.93 8.49
C ALA A 109 8.92 3.82 8.08
N LYS A 110 10.05 3.25 7.62
CA LYS A 110 11.14 4.04 7.01
C LYS A 110 10.69 4.66 5.69
N GLY A 111 9.94 3.93 4.88
CA GLY A 111 9.37 4.44 3.63
C GLY A 111 8.39 5.59 3.90
N VAL A 112 7.47 5.41 4.84
CA VAL A 112 6.51 6.47 5.25
C VAL A 112 7.24 7.69 5.80
N MET A 113 8.28 7.50 6.63
CA MET A 113 9.10 8.61 7.12
C MET A 113 9.81 9.38 5.99
N ALA A 114 10.34 8.68 4.99
CA ALA A 114 10.95 9.31 3.83
C ALA A 114 9.92 10.09 3.01
N LEU A 115 8.71 9.54 2.85
CA LEU A 115 7.58 10.22 2.21
C LEU A 115 7.20 11.51 2.96
N MET A 116 7.03 11.44 4.30
CA MET A 116 6.73 12.62 5.12
C MET A 116 7.79 13.72 4.96
N ARG A 117 9.07 13.36 4.97
CA ARG A 117 10.16 14.32 4.75
C ARG A 117 10.13 14.93 3.35
N GLY A 118 9.84 14.12 2.34
CA GLY A 118 9.67 14.60 0.97
C GLY A 118 8.53 15.60 0.85
N LEU A 119 7.38 15.30 1.46
CA LEU A 119 6.22 16.16 1.49
C LEU A 119 6.50 17.48 2.25
N ASN A 120 7.15 17.41 3.40
CA ASN A 120 7.59 18.60 4.15
C ASN A 120 8.53 19.48 3.31
N ALA A 121 9.47 18.87 2.60
CA ALA A 121 10.38 19.59 1.70
C ALA A 121 9.64 20.32 0.57
N VAL A 122 8.63 19.66 -0.04
CA VAL A 122 7.79 20.27 -1.10
C VAL A 122 7.03 21.49 -0.56
N ASN A 123 6.55 21.43 0.68
CA ASN A 123 5.78 22.51 1.30
C ASN A 123 6.64 23.56 2.01
N GLY A 124 7.98 23.40 2.00
CA GLY A 124 8.87 24.30 2.69
C GLY A 124 8.73 24.27 4.21
N VAL A 125 8.24 23.15 4.76
CA VAL A 125 8.08 22.96 6.20
C VAL A 125 9.34 22.35 6.80
N ASP A 126 9.97 23.07 7.71
CA ASP A 126 11.13 22.57 8.47
C ASP A 126 10.68 21.63 9.57
N GLU A 127 11.06 20.37 9.48
CA GLU A 127 10.76 19.35 10.47
C GLU A 127 11.66 19.52 11.72
N LYS A 128 11.07 20.01 12.80
CA LYS A 128 11.78 20.28 14.09
C LYS A 128 11.69 19.12 15.08
N ARG A 129 10.89 18.09 14.79
CA ARG A 129 10.69 16.95 15.71
C ARG A 129 11.92 16.07 15.73
N ASN A 130 12.19 15.47 16.92
CA ASN A 130 13.28 14.53 17.09
C ASN A 130 13.04 13.28 16.21
N TYR A 131 14.12 12.66 15.72
CA TYR A 131 14.10 11.46 14.90
C TYR A 131 13.19 10.34 15.48
N PHE A 132 13.26 10.10 16.79
CA PHE A 132 12.46 9.06 17.44
C PHE A 132 10.95 9.36 17.39
N VAL A 133 10.58 10.63 17.55
CA VAL A 133 9.19 11.08 17.47
C VAL A 133 8.65 10.88 16.04
N ILE A 134 9.39 11.33 15.03
CA ILE A 134 9.02 11.16 13.63
C ILE A 134 8.91 9.65 13.31
N ARG A 135 9.83 8.86 13.84
CA ARG A 135 9.85 7.40 13.65
C ARG A 135 8.62 6.74 14.24
N PHE A 136 8.23 7.13 15.44
CA PHE A 136 7.03 6.61 16.10
C PHE A 136 5.76 7.01 15.34
N ILE A 137 5.65 8.26 14.93
CA ILE A 137 4.53 8.76 14.13
C ILE A 137 4.45 8.00 12.79
N ALA A 138 5.57 7.84 12.08
CA ALA A 138 5.62 7.10 10.83
C ALA A 138 5.20 5.63 11.01
N SER A 139 5.60 4.98 12.11
CA SER A 139 5.18 3.62 12.42
C SER A 139 3.68 3.53 12.67
N PHE A 140 3.12 4.52 13.37
CA PHE A 140 1.68 4.59 13.64
C PHE A 140 0.87 4.80 12.35
N TYR A 141 1.30 5.70 11.47
CA TYR A 141 0.69 5.88 10.15
C TYR A 141 0.80 4.62 9.29
N THR A 142 1.94 3.92 9.35
CA THR A 142 2.12 2.66 8.65
C THR A 142 1.11 1.61 9.11
N LEU A 143 0.89 1.49 10.42
CA LEU A 143 -0.11 0.56 10.98
C LEU A 143 -1.52 0.92 10.53
N ILE A 144 -1.90 2.19 10.59
CA ILE A 144 -3.22 2.65 10.13
C ILE A 144 -3.39 2.32 8.64
N MET A 145 -2.38 2.65 7.82
CA MET A 145 -2.41 2.41 6.38
C MET A 145 -2.54 0.91 6.07
N LEU A 146 -1.86 0.07 6.82
CA LEU A 146 -1.92 -1.37 6.68
C LEU A 146 -3.30 -1.92 7.05
N VAL A 147 -3.89 -1.45 8.16
CA VAL A 147 -5.25 -1.82 8.57
C VAL A 147 -6.27 -1.38 7.51
N VAL A 148 -6.17 -0.15 7.01
CA VAL A 148 -7.04 0.35 5.94
C VAL A 148 -6.91 -0.48 4.67
N LEU A 149 -5.70 -0.87 4.30
CA LEU A 149 -5.44 -1.70 3.12
C LEU A 149 -6.05 -3.09 3.29
N ILE A 150 -5.85 -3.74 4.44
CA ILE A 150 -6.45 -5.05 4.74
C ILE A 150 -7.96 -4.97 4.71
N LEU A 151 -8.57 -3.96 5.36
CA LEU A 151 -10.00 -3.76 5.34
C LEU A 151 -10.52 -3.52 3.92
N SER A 152 -9.80 -2.74 3.11
CA SER A 152 -10.15 -2.49 1.71
C SER A 152 -10.14 -3.78 0.88
N LEU A 153 -9.13 -4.63 1.04
CA LEU A 153 -9.05 -5.94 0.40
C LEU A 153 -10.18 -6.86 0.88
N PHE A 154 -10.45 -6.88 2.18
CA PHE A 154 -11.55 -7.64 2.76
C PHE A 154 -12.90 -7.24 2.15
N PHE A 155 -13.19 -5.94 2.08
CA PHE A 155 -14.40 -5.42 1.43
C PHE A 155 -14.43 -5.72 -0.07
N MET A 156 -13.28 -5.73 -0.74
CA MET A 156 -13.21 -6.04 -2.16
C MET A 156 -13.54 -7.51 -2.44
N VAL A 157 -13.04 -8.43 -1.61
CA VAL A 157 -13.22 -9.88 -1.78
C VAL A 157 -14.58 -10.34 -1.26
N PHE A 158 -14.93 -9.94 -0.03
CA PHE A 158 -16.11 -10.42 0.67
C PHE A 158 -17.32 -9.47 0.58
N GLY A 159 -17.18 -8.36 -0.14
CA GLY A 159 -18.21 -7.32 -0.20
C GLY A 159 -19.59 -7.86 -0.61
N ASN A 160 -19.67 -8.75 -1.61
CA ASN A 160 -20.96 -9.33 -2.05
C ASN A 160 -21.62 -10.16 -0.93
N GLN A 161 -20.84 -10.97 -0.21
CA GLN A 161 -21.34 -11.80 0.90
C GLN A 161 -21.81 -10.95 2.07
N LEU A 162 -21.07 -9.87 2.40
CA LEU A 162 -21.46 -8.92 3.44
C LEU A 162 -22.75 -8.19 3.08
N VAL A 163 -22.93 -7.86 1.82
CA VAL A 163 -24.15 -7.24 1.30
C VAL A 163 -25.35 -8.18 1.45
N ASP A 164 -25.21 -9.43 1.06
CA ASP A 164 -26.28 -10.42 1.16
C ASP A 164 -26.72 -10.61 2.63
N ILE A 165 -25.76 -10.68 3.55
CA ILE A 165 -26.03 -10.77 4.99
C ILE A 165 -26.73 -9.48 5.51
N ALA A 166 -26.25 -8.31 5.09
CA ALA A 166 -26.82 -7.04 5.52
C ALA A 166 -28.23 -6.83 4.97
N LEU A 167 -28.50 -7.19 3.70
CA LEU A 167 -29.80 -7.06 3.07
C LEU A 167 -30.84 -8.05 3.63
N HIS A 168 -30.41 -9.22 4.11
CA HIS A 168 -31.30 -10.12 4.85
C HIS A 168 -31.77 -9.52 6.17
N ARG A 169 -30.98 -8.67 6.81
CA ARG A 169 -31.31 -8.01 8.07
C ARG A 169 -32.07 -6.70 7.88
N ILE A 170 -31.74 -5.92 6.86
CA ILE A 170 -32.28 -4.57 6.62
C ILE A 170 -32.53 -4.37 5.12
N PRO A 171 -33.66 -4.85 4.56
CA PRO A 171 -33.95 -4.75 3.12
C PRO A 171 -34.04 -3.31 2.58
N GLN A 172 -34.31 -2.33 3.45
CA GLN A 172 -34.45 -0.92 3.11
C GLN A 172 -33.14 -0.27 2.62
N LEU A 173 -32.00 -0.86 2.95
CA LEU A 173 -30.67 -0.37 2.56
C LEU A 173 -30.23 -0.82 1.15
N LYS A 174 -31.07 -1.56 0.41
CA LYS A 174 -30.73 -2.15 -0.88
C LYS A 174 -30.18 -1.13 -1.87
N MET A 175 -30.78 0.04 -1.97
CA MET A 175 -30.36 1.09 -2.90
C MET A 175 -28.99 1.68 -2.51
N PHE A 176 -28.79 1.95 -1.22
CA PHE A 176 -27.55 2.52 -0.69
C PHE A 176 -26.38 1.51 -0.80
N VAL A 177 -26.63 0.27 -0.45
CA VAL A 177 -25.66 -0.82 -0.50
C VAL A 177 -25.26 -1.13 -1.95
N SER A 178 -26.22 -1.17 -2.88
CA SER A 178 -25.95 -1.34 -4.31
C SER A 178 -25.08 -0.21 -4.88
N LEU A 179 -25.34 1.02 -4.46
CA LEU A 179 -24.56 2.18 -4.87
C LEU A 179 -23.12 2.13 -4.33
N LEU A 180 -22.95 1.76 -3.05
CA LEU A 180 -21.65 1.54 -2.41
C LEU A 180 -20.85 0.44 -3.12
N MET A 181 -21.49 -0.65 -3.52
CA MET A 181 -20.84 -1.76 -4.21
C MET A 181 -20.40 -1.41 -5.62
N ASN A 182 -21.22 -0.65 -6.36
CA ASN A 182 -20.85 -0.17 -7.70
C ASN A 182 -19.65 0.78 -7.66
N PHE A 183 -19.53 1.57 -6.58
CA PHE A 183 -18.47 2.55 -6.39
C PHE A 183 -17.39 2.11 -5.40
N ARG A 184 -17.30 0.81 -5.07
CA ARG A 184 -16.32 0.29 -4.10
C ARG A 184 -14.87 0.69 -4.37
N PHE A 185 -14.49 0.74 -5.65
CA PHE A 185 -13.14 1.22 -6.04
C PHE A 185 -12.94 2.70 -5.73
N LEU A 186 -13.95 3.54 -6.02
CA LEU A 186 -13.90 4.97 -5.70
C LEU A 186 -13.85 5.20 -4.18
N PHE A 187 -14.54 4.37 -3.40
CA PHE A 187 -14.49 4.44 -1.94
C PHE A 187 -13.09 4.13 -1.41
N VAL A 188 -12.43 3.08 -1.91
CA VAL A 188 -11.05 2.75 -1.54
C VAL A 188 -10.10 3.90 -1.90
N TRP A 189 -10.24 4.48 -3.10
CA TRP A 189 -9.45 5.64 -3.52
C TRP A 189 -9.71 6.87 -2.63
N ALA A 190 -10.97 7.14 -2.28
CA ALA A 190 -11.34 8.25 -1.40
C ALA A 190 -10.72 8.08 0.00
N VAL A 191 -10.77 6.87 0.57
CA VAL A 191 -10.15 6.57 1.87
C VAL A 191 -8.63 6.75 1.80
N LEU A 192 -7.98 6.27 0.74
CA LEU A 192 -6.54 6.47 0.56
C LEU A 192 -6.18 7.96 0.43
N ILE A 193 -6.92 8.72 -0.37
CA ILE A 193 -6.70 10.18 -0.52
C ILE A 193 -6.88 10.89 0.83
N LEU A 194 -7.91 10.53 1.59
CA LEU A 194 -8.19 11.12 2.90
C LEU A 194 -7.08 10.77 3.90
N LEU A 195 -6.58 9.54 3.87
CA LEU A 195 -5.49 9.07 4.71
C LEU A 195 -4.18 9.79 4.36
N PHE A 196 -3.86 9.94 3.08
CA PHE A 196 -2.72 10.76 2.65
C PHE A 196 -2.90 12.23 3.03
N GLY A 197 -4.12 12.79 2.89
CA GLY A 197 -4.43 14.15 3.34
C GLY A 197 -4.22 14.33 4.85
N LEU A 198 -4.54 13.33 5.66
CA LEU A 198 -4.38 13.33 7.12
C LEU A 198 -2.91 13.22 7.55
N ILE A 199 -2.09 12.50 6.77
CA ILE A 199 -0.63 12.47 6.94
C ILE A 199 -0.02 13.85 6.64
N TYR A 200 -0.73 14.66 5.85
CA TYR A 200 -0.28 15.95 5.34
C TYR A 200 -0.62 17.13 6.28
N THR A 201 -1.51 16.93 7.23
CA THR A 201 -1.93 17.96 8.19
C THR A 201 -1.08 17.89 9.45
#